data_d08c3cd6f6400c56cfec5a84552e7872
#
_entry.id   d08c3cd6f6400c56cfec5a84552e7872
#
_cell.length_a   1.000
_cell.length_b   1.000
_cell.length_c   1.000
_cell.angle_alpha   90.00
_cell.angle_beta   90.00
_cell.angle_gamma   90.00
#
_symmetry.space_group_name_H-M   'P 1'
#
loop_
_entity.id
_entity.type
_entity.pdbx_description
1 polymer ?
#
loop_
_entity_poly.entity_id
_entity_poly.type
_entity_poly.pdbx_seq_one_letter_code
_entity_poly.pdbx_strand_id
1 'polypeptide(L)'
;MRSGITNEGALYELLARGNKDVFFFKDDPSALSPYDNRYNPVPAQLHELRRIPPLNGADFGRTCEFEFEAAGEVFVDPTIVIDLPSWLPPIYASANPRTVVTDLSGVSYGYTNGIAYFLFSKIQIYQDQLLLQEFSGDALYAATRARGSLSSAFLENKITGVHTGSTLDIARAATPGRLRLHLPLLGCQHPDDGGFPSIAARAQTYKLRVTLRRLEDLVEASDSRPKPTPWARTDFLSQPTATRFTTLQRTAIGVPTLQLETRHIYVDPDTRERLTRSELEIPFSRLYENVLTYGAKDYEPLSRGAVANGTRRIDATHPAGRLLFWFYKTADLRANKYTKMTQDDGSEYYNNVSLVIAARDREPLAAPLLWNKLQHLAKEERDPGPGLGTMNWDLGDLRGREGPYQHQPEGAINFSTADRPTLYTDLTDVPVDPVSGQKSTEMRVVVDSWAVATFEKGRGGLKYAN
;
A
#
# COMPACT_ATOMS: atom_id res chain seq x y z
N MET A 1 34.37 55.14 36.33
CA MET A 1 34.66 53.81 36.86
C MET A 1 33.71 52.80 36.20
N ARG A 2 34.21 52.02 35.31
CA ARG A 2 33.48 50.87 34.82
C ARG A 2 33.57 49.81 35.90
N SER A 3 32.51 49.54 36.59
CA SER A 3 32.40 48.39 37.47
C SER A 3 32.72 47.18 36.63
N GLY A 4 33.69 46.41 37.09
CA GLY A 4 34.09 45.20 36.37
C GLY A 4 32.91 44.31 36.17
N ILE A 5 32.57 44.13 34.93
CA ILE A 5 31.69 43.05 34.52
C ILE A 5 32.43 41.78 34.92
N THR A 6 31.90 41.05 35.86
CA THR A 6 32.45 39.74 36.23
C THR A 6 32.52 38.89 35.00
N ASN A 7 33.46 37.97 34.90
CA ASN A 7 33.57 37.06 33.75
C ASN A 7 32.25 36.36 33.43
N GLU A 8 31.45 36.10 34.44
CA GLU A 8 30.09 35.56 34.29
C GLU A 8 29.13 36.53 33.60
N GLY A 9 29.18 37.85 33.96
CA GLY A 9 28.36 38.86 33.29
C GLY A 9 28.75 39.07 31.83
N ALA A 10 30.05 38.99 31.51
CA ALA A 10 30.52 39.09 30.15
C ALA A 10 30.11 37.82 29.33
N LEU A 11 30.12 36.67 29.97
CA LEU A 11 29.69 35.41 29.38
C LEU A 11 28.14 35.46 29.09
N TYR A 12 27.38 35.98 30.04
CA TYR A 12 25.94 36.20 29.86
C TYR A 12 25.65 37.21 28.76
N GLU A 13 26.42 38.27 28.67
CA GLU A 13 26.23 39.30 27.62
C GLU A 13 26.65 38.74 26.25
N LEU A 14 27.67 37.90 26.19
CA LEU A 14 28.07 37.19 24.98
C LEU A 14 27.05 36.15 24.54
N LEU A 15 26.50 35.39 25.47
CA LEU A 15 25.42 34.44 25.21
C LEU A 15 24.15 35.16 24.77
N ALA A 16 23.81 36.29 25.37
CA ALA A 16 22.66 37.08 25.00
C ALA A 16 22.80 37.81 23.67
N ARG A 17 24.03 38.11 23.22
CA ARG A 17 24.33 38.84 21.98
C ARG A 17 24.93 37.97 20.89
N GLY A 18 25.39 36.80 21.23
CA GLY A 18 25.99 35.87 20.27
C GLY A 18 24.94 35.19 19.39
N ASN A 19 24.61 34.02 19.73
CA ASN A 19 23.56 33.27 19.04
C ASN A 19 22.26 33.40 19.82
N LYS A 20 21.50 34.41 19.54
CA LYS A 20 20.34 34.85 20.32
C LYS A 20 19.16 33.93 20.30
N ASP A 21 19.21 33.01 19.40
CA ASP A 21 18.01 32.40 18.86
C ASP A 21 17.69 31.10 19.57
N VAL A 22 18.61 30.64 20.45
CA VAL A 22 18.53 29.35 21.14
C VAL A 22 18.33 29.50 22.63
N PHE A 23 17.71 30.57 23.10
CA PHE A 23 17.79 30.89 24.50
C PHE A 23 17.05 29.92 25.44
N PHE A 24 15.90 29.42 25.07
CA PHE A 24 15.13 28.51 25.89
C PHE A 24 14.36 27.45 25.11
N PHE A 25 14.23 27.60 23.84
CA PHE A 25 13.41 26.78 22.99
C PHE A 25 14.13 26.56 21.68
N LYS A 26 14.00 25.35 21.24
CA LYS A 26 14.39 24.83 19.94
C LYS A 26 15.02 25.77 18.91
N ASP A 27 16.05 25.30 18.37
CA ASP A 27 16.83 25.59 17.18
C ASP A 27 16.16 26.33 16.01
N ASP A 28 15.42 27.37 16.26
CA ASP A 28 14.99 28.29 15.22
C ASP A 28 15.93 29.51 15.22
N PRO A 29 16.89 29.59 14.28
CA PRO A 29 17.86 30.69 14.21
C PRO A 29 17.19 32.05 13.95
N SER A 30 15.91 32.12 13.73
CA SER A 30 15.14 33.35 13.52
C SER A 30 14.41 33.85 14.78
N ALA A 31 14.35 33.04 15.84
CA ALA A 31 13.61 33.38 17.06
C ALA A 31 14.43 34.26 18.00
N LEU A 32 14.07 35.52 18.13
CA LEU A 32 14.70 36.51 19.02
C LEU A 32 14.28 36.35 20.48
N SER A 33 13.14 35.77 20.74
CA SER A 33 12.54 35.56 22.06
C SER A 33 11.51 34.44 21.98
N PRO A 34 11.31 33.67 23.07
CA PRO A 34 10.20 32.70 23.10
C PRO A 34 8.83 33.32 22.99
N TYR A 35 8.72 34.67 23.21
CA TYR A 35 7.49 35.43 23.08
C TYR A 35 7.42 36.22 21.78
N ASP A 36 8.49 36.25 21.00
CA ASP A 36 8.61 36.98 19.75
C ASP A 36 8.46 36.02 18.55
N ASN A 37 7.52 35.12 18.67
CA ASN A 37 7.22 34.16 17.62
C ASN A 37 6.62 34.89 16.41
N ARG A 38 7.40 34.98 15.36
CA ARG A 38 6.89 35.35 14.05
C ARG A 38 6.08 34.19 13.53
N TYR A 39 4.78 34.30 13.60
CA TYR A 39 3.89 33.34 12.95
C TYR A 39 3.59 33.80 11.52
N ASN A 40 3.61 32.87 10.61
CA ASN A 40 3.04 33.12 9.29
C ASN A 40 1.51 33.02 9.42
N PRO A 41 0.75 34.02 8.94
CA PRO A 41 -0.69 33.93 8.95
C PRO A 41 -1.12 32.73 8.09
N VAL A 42 -1.84 31.80 8.71
CA VAL A 42 -2.44 30.66 8.04
C VAL A 42 -3.87 31.03 7.67
N PRO A 43 -4.32 30.76 6.43
CA PRO A 43 -5.71 30.97 6.04
C PRO A 43 -6.67 30.24 6.99
N ALA A 44 -7.81 30.85 7.28
CA ALA A 44 -8.84 30.20 8.08
C ALA A 44 -9.36 28.95 7.34
N GLN A 45 -9.38 27.83 8.02
CA GLN A 45 -9.83 26.57 7.47
C GLN A 45 -10.87 25.92 8.38
N LEU A 46 -11.86 25.31 7.77
CA LEU A 46 -12.81 24.43 8.44
C LEU A 46 -12.66 23.01 7.90
N HIS A 47 -12.58 22.03 8.78
CA HIS A 47 -12.47 20.64 8.43
C HIS A 47 -13.78 19.89 8.72
N GLU A 48 -14.24 19.11 7.77
CA GLU A 48 -15.43 18.26 7.90
C GLU A 48 -15.10 16.84 7.47
N LEU A 49 -15.38 15.87 8.32
CA LEU A 49 -15.26 14.45 7.99
C LEU A 49 -16.57 13.95 7.37
N ARG A 50 -16.52 13.47 6.15
CA ARG A 50 -17.68 12.91 5.46
C ARG A 50 -17.52 11.43 5.21
N ARG A 51 -18.65 10.73 5.23
CA ARG A 51 -18.75 9.31 4.90
C ARG A 51 -19.69 9.13 3.73
N ILE A 52 -19.12 8.65 2.65
CA ILE A 52 -19.80 8.45 1.39
C ILE A 52 -20.18 6.97 1.28
N PRO A 53 -21.45 6.62 1.20
CA PRO A 53 -21.87 5.24 0.96
C PRO A 53 -21.57 4.87 -0.50
N PRO A 54 -21.45 3.58 -0.81
CA PRO A 54 -21.31 3.13 -2.19
C PRO A 54 -22.60 3.36 -2.99
N LEU A 55 -22.49 3.68 -4.28
CA LEU A 55 -23.62 3.86 -5.19
C LEU A 55 -24.37 2.55 -5.43
N ASN A 56 -23.65 1.45 -5.42
CA ASN A 56 -24.18 0.08 -5.53
C ASN A 56 -23.73 -0.73 -4.32
N GLY A 57 -24.51 -1.70 -3.91
CA GLY A 57 -24.21 -2.53 -2.75
C GLY A 57 -22.86 -3.25 -2.92
N ALA A 58 -22.07 -3.29 -1.86
CA ALA A 58 -20.85 -4.07 -1.81
C ALA A 58 -21.17 -5.56 -1.68
N ASP A 59 -20.53 -6.42 -2.47
CA ASP A 59 -20.61 -7.87 -2.36
C ASP A 59 -19.26 -8.50 -2.76
N PHE A 60 -18.95 -9.65 -2.20
CA PHE A 60 -17.73 -10.39 -2.55
C PHE A 60 -17.73 -10.79 -4.03
N GLY A 61 -16.63 -10.55 -4.72
CA GLY A 61 -16.47 -10.83 -6.15
C GLY A 61 -17.18 -9.87 -7.08
N ARG A 62 -17.68 -8.75 -6.56
CA ARG A 62 -18.34 -7.69 -7.35
C ARG A 62 -17.59 -6.37 -7.27
N THR A 63 -17.95 -5.49 -8.19
CA THR A 63 -17.42 -4.12 -8.24
C THR A 63 -18.38 -3.18 -7.54
N CYS A 64 -17.83 -2.31 -6.72
CA CYS A 64 -18.53 -1.29 -5.95
C CYS A 64 -18.00 0.08 -6.37
N GLU A 65 -18.86 1.09 -6.47
CA GLU A 65 -18.49 2.45 -6.90
C GLU A 65 -18.86 3.47 -5.83
N PHE A 66 -17.97 4.45 -5.65
CA PHE A 66 -18.20 5.64 -4.84
C PHE A 66 -18.03 6.85 -5.74
N GLU A 67 -18.88 7.84 -5.57
CA GLU A 67 -18.74 9.13 -6.23
C GLU A 67 -18.24 10.16 -5.24
N PHE A 68 -17.19 10.89 -5.61
CA PHE A 68 -16.66 11.92 -4.74
C PHE A 68 -17.60 13.12 -4.72
N GLU A 69 -18.02 13.51 -3.53
CA GLU A 69 -18.81 14.71 -3.37
C GLU A 69 -17.94 15.95 -3.59
N ALA A 70 -18.45 16.91 -4.35
CA ALA A 70 -17.84 18.22 -4.53
C ALA A 70 -18.12 19.15 -3.33
N ALA A 71 -17.97 18.64 -2.13
CA ALA A 71 -18.10 19.40 -0.90
C ALA A 71 -16.71 19.90 -0.47
N GLY A 72 -16.63 21.14 -0.02
CA GLY A 72 -15.34 21.76 0.29
C GLY A 72 -14.51 22.09 -0.95
N GLU A 73 -13.41 22.79 -0.76
CA GLU A 73 -12.49 23.18 -1.81
C GLU A 73 -11.44 22.11 -2.08
N VAL A 74 -11.07 21.36 -1.05
CA VAL A 74 -10.07 20.29 -1.11
C VAL A 74 -10.55 19.14 -0.25
N PHE A 75 -10.21 17.89 -0.59
CA PHE A 75 -10.32 16.78 0.35
C PHE A 75 -8.98 16.07 0.54
N VAL A 76 -8.80 15.51 1.73
CA VAL A 76 -7.63 14.76 2.15
C VAL A 76 -8.04 13.44 2.82
N ASP A 77 -7.07 12.59 3.10
CA ASP A 77 -7.23 11.34 3.86
C ASP A 77 -8.31 10.38 3.33
N PRO A 78 -8.39 10.10 2.03
CA PRO A 78 -9.37 9.16 1.52
C PRO A 78 -9.11 7.77 2.10
N THR A 79 -10.08 7.28 2.88
CA THR A 79 -9.94 6.00 3.61
C THR A 79 -11.19 5.16 3.39
N ILE A 80 -11.02 3.90 2.97
CA ILE A 80 -12.12 2.95 2.96
C ILE A 80 -12.26 2.34 4.36
N VAL A 81 -13.42 2.53 4.94
CA VAL A 81 -13.84 1.86 6.17
C VAL A 81 -14.55 0.56 5.79
N ILE A 82 -14.09 -0.54 6.37
CA ILE A 82 -14.49 -1.90 6.00
C ILE A 82 -15.04 -2.59 7.24
N ASP A 83 -16.29 -3.01 7.19
CA ASP A 83 -16.88 -3.90 8.18
C ASP A 83 -17.18 -5.25 7.48
N LEU A 84 -16.43 -6.28 7.83
CA LEU A 84 -16.57 -7.61 7.24
C LEU A 84 -17.59 -8.44 8.01
N PRO A 85 -18.46 -9.20 7.32
CA PRO A 85 -19.33 -10.17 7.96
C PRO A 85 -18.51 -11.35 8.50
N SER A 86 -19.11 -12.10 9.41
CA SER A 86 -18.56 -13.42 9.76
C SER A 86 -18.71 -14.34 8.55
N TRP A 87 -17.62 -15.02 8.15
CA TRP A 87 -17.68 -16.09 7.15
C TRP A 87 -18.24 -17.39 7.71
N LEU A 88 -18.43 -17.47 9.03
CA LEU A 88 -19.19 -18.53 9.69
C LEU A 88 -20.66 -18.14 9.78
N PRO A 89 -21.53 -19.09 9.55
CA PRO A 89 -22.94 -18.89 9.86
C PRO A 89 -23.15 -18.53 11.34
N PRO A 90 -24.17 -17.72 11.64
CA PRO A 90 -24.45 -17.27 13.01
C PRO A 90 -24.59 -18.41 14.02
N ILE A 91 -25.01 -19.57 13.55
CA ILE A 91 -25.20 -20.77 14.37
C ILE A 91 -23.88 -21.37 14.89
N TYR A 92 -22.77 -21.13 14.18
CA TYR A 92 -21.42 -21.50 14.62
C TYR A 92 -20.70 -20.35 15.29
N ALA A 93 -21.26 -19.16 15.28
CA ALA A 93 -20.68 -18.04 16.00
C ALA A 93 -20.69 -18.38 17.50
N SER A 94 -19.54 -18.72 18.03
CA SER A 94 -19.34 -18.84 19.46
C SER A 94 -19.79 -17.56 20.15
N ALA A 95 -20.33 -17.67 21.36
CA ALA A 95 -20.62 -16.52 22.21
C ALA A 95 -19.37 -15.64 22.45
N ASN A 96 -18.18 -16.17 22.16
CA ASN A 96 -16.93 -15.45 22.17
C ASN A 96 -16.41 -15.32 20.71
N PRO A 97 -16.53 -14.15 20.06
CA PRO A 97 -16.08 -13.92 18.69
C PRO A 97 -14.55 -14.02 18.52
N ARG A 98 -13.82 -14.21 19.60
CA ARG A 98 -12.35 -14.36 19.61
C ARG A 98 -11.88 -15.81 19.65
N THR A 99 -12.79 -16.78 19.57
CA THR A 99 -12.39 -18.19 19.57
C THR A 99 -12.00 -18.65 18.19
N VAL A 100 -10.87 -19.32 18.08
CA VAL A 100 -10.40 -19.96 16.85
C VAL A 100 -11.43 -21.00 16.41
N VAL A 101 -11.83 -20.94 15.15
CA VAL A 101 -12.76 -21.91 14.58
C VAL A 101 -11.97 -23.05 14.00
N THR A 102 -12.11 -24.20 14.62
CA THR A 102 -11.39 -25.43 14.26
C THR A 102 -12.39 -26.52 13.89
N ASP A 103 -12.14 -27.22 12.79
CA ASP A 103 -12.93 -28.38 12.40
C ASP A 103 -12.58 -29.65 13.19
N LEU A 104 -13.33 -30.74 12.97
CA LEU A 104 -13.07 -32.03 13.63
C LEU A 104 -11.68 -32.62 13.31
N SER A 105 -11.07 -32.20 12.22
CA SER A 105 -9.72 -32.63 11.83
C SER A 105 -8.61 -31.78 12.46
N GLY A 106 -8.94 -30.81 13.30
CA GLY A 106 -7.99 -29.90 13.94
C GLY A 106 -7.53 -28.74 13.03
N VAL A 107 -8.15 -28.54 11.87
CA VAL A 107 -7.81 -27.46 10.96
C VAL A 107 -8.55 -26.18 11.37
N SER A 108 -7.79 -25.11 11.51
CA SER A 108 -8.30 -23.80 11.86
C SER A 108 -8.47 -22.91 10.63
N TYR A 109 -9.48 -22.08 10.63
CA TYR A 109 -9.83 -21.20 9.52
C TYR A 109 -9.92 -19.74 9.95
N GLY A 110 -9.57 -18.85 9.03
CA GLY A 110 -9.64 -17.42 9.27
C GLY A 110 -9.61 -16.60 8.00
N TYR A 111 -9.93 -15.30 8.09
CA TYR A 111 -9.64 -14.39 7.00
C TYR A 111 -8.14 -14.30 6.76
N THR A 112 -7.74 -14.09 5.50
CA THR A 112 -6.34 -13.94 5.12
C THR A 112 -5.66 -12.80 5.88
N ASN A 113 -4.39 -12.97 6.16
CA ASN A 113 -3.58 -11.95 6.81
C ASN A 113 -3.51 -10.69 5.92
N GLY A 114 -3.70 -9.49 6.53
CA GLY A 114 -3.75 -8.24 5.78
C GLY A 114 -5.04 -8.05 4.98
N ILE A 115 -6.15 -8.58 5.49
CA ILE A 115 -7.44 -8.63 4.79
C ILE A 115 -7.91 -7.30 4.22
N ALA A 116 -7.57 -6.15 4.85
CA ALA A 116 -7.96 -4.84 4.34
C ALA A 116 -7.35 -4.55 2.97
N TYR A 117 -6.12 -5.00 2.70
CA TYR A 117 -5.49 -4.87 1.39
C TYR A 117 -6.05 -5.91 0.41
N PHE A 118 -6.03 -7.18 0.82
CA PHE A 118 -6.34 -8.30 -0.09
C PHE A 118 -7.83 -8.48 -0.37
N LEU A 119 -8.70 -7.76 0.33
CA LEU A 119 -10.12 -7.66 -0.02
C LEU A 119 -10.31 -7.13 -1.45
N PHE A 120 -9.43 -6.22 -1.88
CA PHE A 120 -9.55 -5.54 -3.16
C PHE A 120 -8.63 -6.18 -4.20
N SER A 121 -9.22 -6.67 -5.30
CA SER A 121 -8.45 -7.11 -6.46
C SER A 121 -8.02 -5.92 -7.32
N LYS A 122 -8.84 -4.87 -7.38
CA LYS A 122 -8.59 -3.64 -8.11
C LYS A 122 -9.19 -2.44 -7.40
N ILE A 123 -8.45 -1.34 -7.41
CA ILE A 123 -8.87 -0.03 -6.96
C ILE A 123 -8.55 0.93 -8.09
N GLN A 124 -9.54 1.64 -8.61
CA GLN A 124 -9.44 2.47 -9.80
C GLN A 124 -10.09 3.83 -9.55
N ILE A 125 -9.43 4.89 -9.98
CA ILE A 125 -9.99 6.24 -9.98
C ILE A 125 -10.28 6.64 -11.41
N TYR A 126 -11.52 7.00 -11.64
CA TYR A 126 -12.01 7.51 -12.91
C TYR A 126 -12.35 8.99 -12.80
N GLN A 127 -11.98 9.71 -13.80
CA GLN A 127 -12.46 11.05 -14.13
C GLN A 127 -13.38 10.90 -15.34
N ASP A 128 -14.68 11.04 -15.14
CA ASP A 128 -15.69 10.68 -16.13
C ASP A 128 -15.46 9.26 -16.66
N GLN A 129 -14.87 9.12 -17.86
CA GLN A 129 -14.51 7.85 -18.48
C GLN A 129 -13.00 7.57 -18.52
N LEU A 130 -12.16 8.56 -18.11
CA LEU A 130 -10.71 8.43 -18.14
C LEU A 130 -10.22 7.76 -16.86
N LEU A 131 -9.47 6.66 -16.99
CA LEU A 131 -8.78 6.03 -15.89
C LEU A 131 -7.53 6.85 -15.52
N LEU A 132 -7.55 7.48 -14.35
CA LEU A 132 -6.42 8.26 -13.85
C LEU A 132 -5.40 7.38 -13.14
N GLN A 133 -5.87 6.50 -12.26
CA GLN A 133 -5.00 5.73 -11.37
C GLN A 133 -5.61 4.34 -11.13
N GLU A 134 -4.77 3.32 -11.17
CA GLU A 134 -5.15 1.94 -10.86
C GLU A 134 -4.08 1.28 -10.00
N PHE A 135 -4.51 0.51 -9.02
CA PHE A 135 -3.64 -0.36 -8.23
C PHE A 135 -4.42 -1.54 -7.66
N SER A 136 -3.71 -2.62 -7.39
CA SER A 136 -4.26 -3.79 -6.68
C SER A 136 -4.02 -3.69 -5.18
N GLY A 137 -4.73 -4.50 -4.41
CA GLY A 137 -4.45 -4.64 -2.98
C GLY A 137 -3.05 -5.19 -2.71
N ASP A 138 -2.54 -6.07 -3.58
CA ASP A 138 -1.18 -6.61 -3.50
C ASP A 138 -0.12 -5.50 -3.68
N ALA A 139 -0.29 -4.66 -4.72
CA ALA A 139 0.60 -3.54 -4.97
C ALA A 139 0.57 -2.51 -3.84
N LEU A 140 -0.62 -2.23 -3.32
CA LEU A 140 -0.78 -1.31 -2.20
C LEU A 140 -0.11 -1.84 -0.93
N TYR A 141 -0.26 -3.14 -0.64
CA TYR A 141 0.41 -3.79 0.49
C TYR A 141 1.94 -3.71 0.37
N ALA A 142 2.49 -4.01 -0.80
CA ALA A 142 3.92 -3.93 -1.04
C ALA A 142 4.45 -2.49 -0.94
N ALA A 143 3.74 -1.52 -1.55
CA ALA A 143 4.11 -0.11 -1.50
C ALA A 143 4.08 0.43 -0.06
N THR A 144 3.07 0.06 0.73
CA THR A 144 3.00 0.44 2.14
C THR A 144 4.11 -0.19 2.97
N ARG A 145 4.47 -1.45 2.71
CA ARG A 145 5.60 -2.10 3.39
C ARG A 145 6.94 -1.43 3.07
N ALA A 146 7.11 -0.97 1.85
CA ALA A 146 8.33 -0.28 1.43
C ALA A 146 8.43 1.15 1.98
N ARG A 147 7.29 1.81 2.26
CA ARG A 147 7.22 3.19 2.75
C ARG A 147 6.95 3.25 4.26
N GLY A 148 7.37 4.34 4.89
CA GLY A 148 6.94 4.73 6.22
C GLY A 148 7.82 4.25 7.37
N SER A 149 7.66 4.88 8.53
CA SER A 149 8.38 4.57 9.76
C SER A 149 7.88 3.29 10.43
N LEU A 150 8.71 2.67 11.27
CA LEU A 150 8.32 1.48 12.06
C LEU A 150 7.10 1.75 12.96
N SER A 151 6.96 2.94 13.50
CA SER A 151 5.82 3.32 14.35
C SER A 151 4.52 3.43 13.55
N SER A 152 4.56 4.03 12.37
CA SER A 152 3.39 4.11 11.50
C SER A 152 2.98 2.71 10.99
N ALA A 153 3.94 1.85 10.68
CA ALA A 153 3.68 0.48 10.28
C ALA A 153 2.96 -0.35 11.35
N PHE A 154 3.33 -0.18 12.63
CA PHE A 154 2.66 -0.89 13.72
C PHE A 154 1.18 -0.51 13.84
N LEU A 155 0.88 0.79 13.78
CA LEU A 155 -0.50 1.29 13.83
C LEU A 155 -1.28 0.85 12.58
N GLU A 156 -0.67 0.97 11.42
CA GLU A 156 -1.29 0.57 10.16
C GLU A 156 -1.59 -0.92 10.11
N ASN A 157 -0.66 -1.77 10.53
CA ASN A 157 -0.88 -3.21 10.64
C ASN A 157 -2.11 -3.52 11.51
N LYS A 158 -2.27 -2.82 12.61
CA LYS A 158 -3.39 -3.03 13.53
C LYS A 158 -4.75 -2.68 12.91
N ILE A 159 -4.81 -1.61 12.11
CA ILE A 159 -6.06 -1.17 11.48
C ILE A 159 -6.35 -1.87 10.15
N THR A 160 -5.36 -2.44 9.49
CA THR A 160 -5.49 -3.17 8.22
C THR A 160 -5.59 -4.68 8.39
N GLY A 161 -5.39 -5.17 9.60
CA GLY A 161 -5.49 -6.60 9.92
C GLY A 161 -4.24 -7.40 9.53
N VAL A 162 -3.09 -6.75 9.41
CA VAL A 162 -1.80 -7.44 9.21
C VAL A 162 -1.27 -7.93 10.56
N HIS A 163 -0.84 -9.17 10.62
CA HIS A 163 -0.27 -9.82 11.80
C HIS A 163 1.11 -10.36 11.49
N THR A 164 2.04 -10.17 12.41
CA THR A 164 3.44 -10.58 12.26
C THR A 164 3.75 -11.94 12.89
N GLY A 165 2.76 -12.60 13.48
CA GLY A 165 2.93 -13.91 14.12
C GLY A 165 2.74 -15.08 13.15
N SER A 166 3.47 -16.17 13.37
CA SER A 166 3.38 -17.42 12.59
C SER A 166 2.11 -18.24 12.88
N THR A 167 1.50 -18.05 14.00
CA THR A 167 0.18 -18.57 14.31
C THR A 167 -0.83 -17.56 13.79
N LEU A 168 -1.64 -18.03 12.87
CA LEU A 168 -2.88 -17.37 12.54
C LEU A 168 -3.50 -16.88 13.86
N ASP A 169 -3.50 -15.58 14.08
CA ASP A 169 -4.31 -14.99 15.13
C ASP A 169 -5.76 -15.03 14.65
N ILE A 170 -6.20 -16.25 14.44
CA ILE A 170 -7.45 -16.67 13.82
C ILE A 170 -8.63 -16.19 14.66
N ALA A 171 -8.35 -15.80 15.89
CA ALA A 171 -9.35 -15.18 16.74
C ALA A 171 -9.93 -13.88 16.15
N ARG A 172 -9.17 -13.20 15.30
CA ARG A 172 -9.66 -12.02 14.56
C ARG A 172 -10.34 -12.38 13.26
N ALA A 173 -10.26 -13.60 12.88
CA ALA A 173 -10.56 -14.07 11.57
C ALA A 173 -12.05 -14.31 11.33
N ALA A 174 -12.84 -14.58 12.33
CA ALA A 174 -14.29 -14.70 12.19
C ALA A 174 -14.98 -13.34 12.13
N THR A 175 -14.47 -12.38 12.91
CA THR A 175 -14.96 -10.99 12.93
C THR A 175 -13.79 -10.05 13.18
N PRO A 176 -13.09 -9.62 12.13
CA PRO A 176 -11.86 -8.81 12.25
C PRO A 176 -12.12 -7.43 12.86
N GLY A 177 -13.37 -7.06 13.11
CA GLY A 177 -13.75 -5.74 13.56
C GLY A 177 -13.77 -4.73 12.39
N ARG A 178 -13.79 -3.45 12.76
CA ARG A 178 -13.75 -2.38 11.78
C ARG A 178 -12.33 -2.16 11.31
N LEU A 179 -12.10 -2.33 10.03
CA LEU A 179 -10.82 -2.11 9.36
C LEU A 179 -10.84 -0.79 8.62
N ARG A 180 -9.66 -0.23 8.38
CA ARG A 180 -9.46 1.00 7.62
C ARG A 180 -8.31 0.82 6.65
N LEU A 181 -8.52 1.22 5.42
CA LEU A 181 -7.52 1.22 4.37
C LEU A 181 -7.39 2.63 3.80
N HIS A 182 -6.26 3.27 4.08
CA HIS A 182 -5.92 4.53 3.45
C HIS A 182 -5.59 4.31 1.98
N LEU A 183 -6.09 5.19 1.12
CA LEU A 183 -5.86 5.12 -0.32
C LEU A 183 -4.91 6.23 -0.75
N PRO A 184 -3.76 5.92 -1.37
CA PRO A 184 -2.84 6.92 -1.89
C PRO A 184 -3.35 7.50 -3.21
N LEU A 185 -4.47 8.23 -3.12
CA LEU A 185 -5.06 8.87 -4.27
C LEU A 185 -4.28 10.10 -4.69
N LEU A 186 -4.48 10.51 -5.93
CA LEU A 186 -3.95 11.75 -6.49
C LEU A 186 -4.12 12.94 -5.53
N GLY A 187 -3.02 13.57 -5.16
CA GLY A 187 -2.97 14.67 -4.19
C GLY A 187 -3.13 14.26 -2.72
N CYS A 188 -3.31 12.96 -2.43
CA CYS A 188 -3.48 12.43 -1.08
C CYS A 188 -2.55 11.24 -0.81
N GLN A 189 -1.40 11.17 -1.47
CA GLN A 189 -0.47 10.04 -1.35
C GLN A 189 0.40 10.13 -0.11
N HIS A 190 0.60 11.36 0.39
CA HIS A 190 1.39 11.67 1.56
C HIS A 190 0.59 12.54 2.54
N PRO A 191 0.85 12.47 3.85
CA PRO A 191 0.19 13.35 4.83
C PRO A 191 0.41 14.85 4.57
N ASP A 192 1.54 15.19 3.94
CA ASP A 192 1.93 16.58 3.64
C ASP A 192 1.44 17.07 2.27
N ASP A 193 0.69 16.24 1.55
CA ASP A 193 0.10 16.63 0.28
C ASP A 193 -0.98 17.68 0.48
N GLY A 194 -1.11 18.55 -0.52
CA GLY A 194 -2.12 19.62 -0.51
C GLY A 194 -3.56 19.13 -0.62
N GLY A 195 -3.78 17.82 -0.79
CA GLY A 195 -5.08 17.21 -0.99
C GLY A 195 -5.56 17.25 -2.46
N PHE A 196 -6.68 16.60 -2.71
CA PHE A 196 -7.33 16.62 -4.01
C PHE A 196 -8.15 17.92 -4.17
N PRO A 197 -7.88 18.76 -5.17
CA PRO A 197 -8.53 20.06 -5.33
C PRO A 197 -9.94 19.92 -5.95
N SER A 198 -10.93 19.55 -5.15
CA SER A 198 -12.32 19.32 -5.60
C SER A 198 -12.91 20.51 -6.32
N ILE A 199 -12.58 21.72 -5.89
CA ILE A 199 -13.08 22.94 -6.52
C ILE A 199 -12.52 23.16 -7.93
N ALA A 200 -11.26 22.79 -8.15
CA ALA A 200 -10.61 22.89 -9.46
C ALA A 200 -11.09 21.79 -10.43
N ALA A 201 -11.75 20.77 -9.91
CA ALA A 201 -12.24 19.60 -10.63
C ALA A 201 -13.77 19.55 -10.78
N ARG A 202 -14.49 20.58 -10.33
CA ARG A 202 -15.96 20.59 -10.15
C ARG A 202 -16.81 20.41 -11.42
N ALA A 203 -16.21 20.60 -12.60
CA ALA A 203 -16.91 20.43 -13.88
C ALA A 203 -16.94 18.97 -14.37
N GLN A 204 -16.32 18.05 -13.62
CA GLN A 204 -16.20 16.64 -13.99
C GLN A 204 -16.58 15.76 -12.80
N THR A 205 -16.98 14.52 -13.12
CA THR A 205 -17.32 13.53 -12.08
C THR A 205 -16.12 12.64 -11.81
N TYR A 206 -15.78 12.50 -10.54
CA TYR A 206 -14.73 11.61 -10.09
C TYR A 206 -15.34 10.42 -9.35
N LYS A 207 -14.95 9.22 -9.74
CA LYS A 207 -15.45 7.97 -9.16
C LYS A 207 -14.31 7.09 -8.71
N LEU A 208 -14.46 6.54 -7.53
CA LEU A 208 -13.64 5.45 -7.04
C LEU A 208 -14.38 4.14 -7.29
N ARG A 209 -13.80 3.28 -8.10
CA ARG A 209 -14.30 1.95 -8.38
C ARG A 209 -13.41 0.93 -7.71
N VAL A 210 -13.98 0.09 -6.86
CA VAL A 210 -13.27 -0.98 -6.17
C VAL A 210 -13.88 -2.33 -6.53
N THR A 211 -13.03 -3.28 -6.91
CA THR A 211 -13.46 -4.64 -7.21
C THR A 211 -13.02 -5.56 -6.08
N LEU A 212 -13.99 -6.21 -5.43
CA LEU A 212 -13.73 -7.10 -4.32
C LEU A 212 -13.34 -8.49 -4.82
N ARG A 213 -12.45 -9.18 -4.08
CA ARG A 213 -12.18 -10.60 -4.30
C ARG A 213 -13.36 -11.46 -3.83
N ARG A 214 -13.43 -12.68 -4.34
CA ARG A 214 -14.43 -13.66 -3.89
C ARG A 214 -14.10 -14.10 -2.46
N LEU A 215 -15.11 -14.47 -1.70
CA LEU A 215 -14.93 -14.94 -0.33
C LEU A 215 -13.98 -16.16 -0.25
N GLU A 216 -14.02 -17.03 -1.24
CA GLU A 216 -13.16 -18.21 -1.37
C GLU A 216 -11.67 -17.85 -1.48
N ASP A 217 -11.38 -16.64 -1.98
CA ASP A 217 -10.02 -16.13 -2.13
C ASP A 217 -9.58 -15.31 -0.89
N LEU A 218 -10.41 -15.22 0.15
CA LEU A 218 -10.18 -14.40 1.33
C LEU A 218 -10.09 -15.19 2.64
N VAL A 219 -10.29 -16.50 2.60
CA VAL A 219 -10.20 -17.36 3.78
C VAL A 219 -8.99 -18.27 3.67
N GLU A 220 -8.22 -18.34 4.75
CA GLU A 220 -7.07 -19.23 4.90
C GLU A 220 -7.43 -20.44 5.78
N ALA A 221 -6.70 -21.51 5.59
CA ALA A 221 -6.72 -22.68 6.46
C ALA A 221 -5.30 -23.00 6.98
N SER A 222 -5.21 -23.49 8.22
CA SER A 222 -3.93 -23.80 8.86
C SER A 222 -3.13 -24.90 8.13
N ASP A 223 -3.80 -25.81 7.43
CA ASP A 223 -3.19 -26.88 6.65
C ASP A 223 -2.83 -26.49 5.20
N SER A 224 -2.93 -25.21 4.87
CA SER A 224 -2.60 -24.69 3.52
C SER A 224 -3.37 -25.32 2.37
N ARG A 225 -4.58 -25.84 2.64
CA ARG A 225 -5.43 -26.36 1.56
C ARG A 225 -5.84 -25.27 0.59
N PRO A 226 -5.95 -25.58 -0.72
CA PRO A 226 -6.34 -24.61 -1.72
C PRO A 226 -7.81 -24.19 -1.54
N LYS A 227 -8.06 -22.87 -1.63
CA LYS A 227 -9.40 -22.24 -1.61
C LYS A 227 -10.35 -22.84 -0.57
N PRO A 228 -10.04 -22.69 0.71
CA PRO A 228 -10.86 -23.28 1.76
C PRO A 228 -12.27 -22.69 1.73
N THR A 229 -13.28 -23.55 1.83
CA THR A 229 -14.68 -23.20 1.88
C THR A 229 -15.33 -23.68 3.18
N PRO A 230 -14.93 -23.13 4.34
CA PRO A 230 -15.37 -23.65 5.63
C PRO A 230 -16.89 -23.58 5.83
N TRP A 231 -17.57 -22.65 5.18
CA TRP A 231 -19.04 -22.54 5.23
C TRP A 231 -19.76 -23.73 4.56
N ALA A 232 -19.12 -24.47 3.70
CA ALA A 232 -19.67 -25.68 3.09
C ALA A 232 -19.44 -26.94 3.93
N ARG A 233 -18.75 -26.82 5.07
CA ARG A 233 -18.41 -27.98 5.94
C ARG A 233 -19.45 -28.12 7.05
N THR A 234 -19.66 -29.38 7.45
CA THR A 234 -20.63 -29.77 8.47
C THR A 234 -19.96 -30.31 9.74
N ASP A 235 -18.61 -30.34 9.75
CA ASP A 235 -17.81 -31.02 10.75
C ASP A 235 -17.11 -30.09 11.74
N PHE A 236 -17.72 -28.96 12.11
CA PHE A 236 -17.20 -28.11 13.17
C PHE A 236 -17.52 -28.63 14.56
N LEU A 237 -16.52 -28.64 15.44
CA LEU A 237 -16.55 -29.25 16.78
C LEU A 237 -17.53 -28.66 17.80
N SER A 238 -18.02 -27.47 17.57
CA SER A 238 -18.77 -26.72 18.59
C SER A 238 -20.28 -26.97 18.63
N GLN A 239 -20.75 -28.02 17.94
CA GLN A 239 -22.18 -28.28 17.85
C GLN A 239 -22.61 -29.53 18.64
N PRO A 240 -23.63 -29.41 19.51
CA PRO A 240 -24.33 -30.58 20.01
C PRO A 240 -24.98 -31.31 18.82
N THR A 241 -24.89 -32.59 18.87
CA THR A 241 -25.18 -33.65 17.88
C THR A 241 -26.54 -33.62 17.18
N ALA A 242 -27.35 -32.60 17.28
CA ALA A 242 -28.76 -32.66 16.87
C ALA A 242 -29.12 -31.94 15.55
N THR A 243 -28.24 -31.15 14.96
CA THR A 243 -28.63 -30.40 13.74
C THR A 243 -27.59 -30.65 12.64
N ARG A 244 -27.87 -31.63 11.79
CA ARG A 244 -27.19 -31.76 10.49
C ARG A 244 -27.55 -30.56 9.64
N PHE A 245 -26.61 -29.65 9.48
CA PHE A 245 -26.77 -28.58 8.51
C PHE A 245 -26.61 -29.14 7.12
N THR A 246 -27.64 -29.05 6.32
CA THR A 246 -27.51 -29.02 4.88
C THR A 246 -26.59 -27.88 4.48
N THR A 247 -25.71 -28.13 3.55
CA THR A 247 -24.72 -27.20 2.96
C THR A 247 -25.19 -25.76 3.04
N LEU A 248 -24.55 -24.95 3.89
CA LEU A 248 -24.90 -23.54 4.00
C LEU A 248 -24.58 -22.89 2.68
N GLN A 249 -25.60 -22.41 2.03
CA GLN A 249 -25.44 -21.65 0.82
C GLN A 249 -24.70 -20.36 1.17
N ARG A 250 -23.81 -19.93 0.31
CA ARG A 250 -23.09 -18.65 0.46
C ARG A 250 -24.03 -17.47 0.73
N THR A 251 -25.25 -17.53 0.25
CA THR A 251 -26.31 -16.54 0.49
C THR A 251 -26.67 -16.34 1.97
N ALA A 252 -26.32 -17.28 2.84
CA ALA A 252 -26.48 -17.15 4.30
C ALA A 252 -25.35 -16.35 4.97
N ILE A 253 -24.25 -16.11 4.27
CA ILE A 253 -23.14 -15.28 4.73
C ILE A 253 -23.46 -13.84 4.33
N GLY A 254 -23.32 -12.91 5.28
CA GLY A 254 -23.56 -11.49 5.02
C GLY A 254 -22.62 -10.92 3.96
N VAL A 255 -22.92 -9.71 3.52
CA VAL A 255 -22.07 -8.94 2.60
C VAL A 255 -21.20 -7.97 3.36
N PRO A 256 -20.01 -7.57 2.84
CA PRO A 256 -19.19 -6.55 3.46
C PRO A 256 -19.89 -5.20 3.40
N THR A 257 -19.73 -4.40 4.43
CA THR A 257 -20.15 -2.99 4.42
C THR A 257 -18.96 -2.11 4.19
N LEU A 258 -19.01 -1.29 3.17
CA LEU A 258 -17.96 -0.35 2.80
C LEU A 258 -18.47 1.08 2.91
N GLN A 259 -17.60 1.98 3.36
CA GLN A 259 -17.83 3.42 3.36
C GLN A 259 -16.52 4.11 2.97
N LEU A 260 -16.61 5.10 2.10
CA LEU A 260 -15.47 5.97 1.81
C LEU A 260 -15.53 7.18 2.76
N GLU A 261 -14.50 7.30 3.59
CA GLU A 261 -14.34 8.41 4.52
C GLU A 261 -13.33 9.39 3.93
N THR A 262 -13.71 10.66 3.81
CA THR A 262 -12.89 11.75 3.29
C THR A 262 -12.98 12.95 4.21
N ARG A 263 -11.88 13.65 4.41
CA ARG A 263 -11.85 14.89 5.16
C ARG A 263 -11.88 16.07 4.20
N HIS A 264 -12.95 16.82 4.21
CA HIS A 264 -13.11 18.01 3.38
C HIS A 264 -12.59 19.27 4.11
N ILE A 265 -11.89 20.10 3.36
CA ILE A 265 -11.33 21.37 3.85
C ILE A 265 -12.04 22.49 3.13
N TYR A 266 -12.58 23.40 3.91
CA TYR A 266 -13.19 24.65 3.44
C TYR A 266 -12.22 25.78 3.73
N VAL A 267 -11.89 26.56 2.73
CA VAL A 267 -10.92 27.65 2.82
C VAL A 267 -11.61 29.00 2.67
N ASP A 268 -10.90 30.06 3.01
CA ASP A 268 -11.36 31.44 2.85
C ASP A 268 -11.58 31.82 1.37
N PRO A 269 -12.40 32.84 1.07
CA PRO A 269 -12.72 33.22 -0.29
C PRO A 269 -11.53 33.58 -1.17
N ASP A 270 -10.48 34.17 -0.62
CA ASP A 270 -9.28 34.57 -1.35
C ASP A 270 -8.47 33.35 -1.79
N THR A 271 -8.30 32.38 -0.91
CA THR A 271 -7.65 31.10 -1.24
C THR A 271 -8.48 30.30 -2.23
N ARG A 272 -9.81 30.30 -2.06
CA ARG A 272 -10.75 29.66 -2.99
C ARG A 272 -10.62 30.24 -4.41
N GLU A 273 -10.53 31.56 -4.52
CA GLU A 273 -10.36 32.22 -5.81
C GLU A 273 -9.03 31.85 -6.47
N ARG A 274 -7.93 31.77 -5.69
CA ARG A 274 -6.63 31.30 -6.18
C ARG A 274 -6.70 29.89 -6.70
N LEU A 275 -7.28 28.95 -5.95
CA LEU A 275 -7.44 27.56 -6.38
C LEU A 275 -8.29 27.41 -7.65
N THR A 276 -9.23 28.31 -7.88
CA THR A 276 -10.12 28.27 -9.05
C THR A 276 -9.49 28.87 -10.30
N ARG A 277 -8.68 29.93 -10.14
CA ARG A 277 -8.08 30.67 -11.26
C ARG A 277 -6.73 30.13 -11.69
N SER A 278 -5.98 29.56 -10.78
CA SER A 278 -4.64 29.04 -11.09
C SER A 278 -4.73 27.70 -11.82
N GLU A 279 -3.84 27.50 -12.76
CA GLU A 279 -3.54 26.17 -13.24
C GLU A 279 -2.79 25.42 -12.13
N LEU A 280 -3.34 24.28 -11.72
CA LEU A 280 -2.75 23.45 -10.70
C LEU A 280 -2.13 22.21 -11.36
N GLU A 281 -0.86 21.97 -11.07
CA GLU A 281 -0.16 20.75 -11.47
C GLU A 281 0.16 19.92 -10.22
N ILE A 282 -0.31 18.69 -10.22
CA ILE A 282 -0.10 17.76 -9.09
C ILE A 282 0.65 16.54 -9.60
N PRO A 283 1.92 16.40 -9.25
CA PRO A 283 2.64 15.15 -9.49
C PRO A 283 2.07 14.05 -8.57
N PHE A 284 1.94 12.85 -9.10
CA PHE A 284 1.44 11.71 -8.33
C PHE A 284 2.05 10.40 -8.83
N SER A 285 2.08 9.41 -7.96
CA SER A 285 2.58 8.07 -8.25
C SER A 285 1.52 7.24 -8.98
N ARG A 286 1.92 6.57 -10.06
CA ARG A 286 1.15 5.55 -10.78
C ARG A 286 1.87 4.21 -10.65
N LEU A 287 1.16 3.22 -10.15
CA LEU A 287 1.68 1.88 -10.01
C LEU A 287 1.34 1.04 -11.24
N TYR A 288 2.35 0.48 -11.89
CA TYR A 288 2.18 -0.51 -12.97
C TYR A 288 2.52 -1.89 -12.44
N GLU A 289 1.52 -2.75 -12.39
CA GLU A 289 1.67 -4.09 -11.87
C GLU A 289 1.86 -5.11 -13.00
N ASN A 290 2.90 -5.93 -12.86
CA ASN A 290 3.20 -7.03 -13.76
C ASN A 290 3.20 -8.34 -12.97
N VAL A 291 2.60 -9.37 -13.53
CA VAL A 291 2.55 -10.72 -12.97
C VAL A 291 3.36 -11.63 -13.86
N LEU A 292 4.48 -12.12 -13.32
CA LEU A 292 5.43 -12.95 -14.06
C LEU A 292 5.39 -14.36 -13.49
N THR A 293 5.06 -15.34 -14.32
CA THR A 293 4.93 -16.73 -13.90
C THR A 293 6.14 -17.55 -14.31
N TYR A 294 6.61 -18.38 -13.41
CA TYR A 294 7.71 -19.33 -13.62
C TYR A 294 7.19 -20.76 -13.39
N GLY A 295 7.41 -21.63 -14.37
CA GLY A 295 6.98 -23.02 -14.35
C GLY A 295 8.14 -23.99 -14.26
N ALA A 296 7.86 -25.29 -14.38
CA ALA A 296 8.83 -26.36 -14.23
C ALA A 296 10.10 -26.18 -15.08
N LYS A 297 9.95 -25.67 -16.30
CA LYS A 297 11.10 -25.44 -17.21
C LYS A 297 12.09 -24.39 -16.72
N ASP A 298 11.61 -23.41 -15.95
CA ASP A 298 12.45 -22.35 -15.40
C ASP A 298 13.32 -22.84 -14.23
N TYR A 299 13.04 -24.04 -13.71
CA TYR A 299 13.79 -24.72 -12.63
C TYR A 299 14.71 -25.85 -13.14
N GLU A 300 14.71 -26.09 -14.44
CA GLU A 300 15.63 -27.08 -15.03
C GLU A 300 17.05 -26.52 -15.05
N PRO A 301 18.06 -27.31 -14.64
CA PRO A 301 19.43 -26.85 -14.71
C PRO A 301 19.83 -26.61 -16.17
N LEU A 302 20.30 -25.42 -16.44
CA LEU A 302 20.75 -25.06 -17.78
C LEU A 302 21.99 -25.82 -18.17
N SER A 303 21.98 -26.36 -19.39
CA SER A 303 23.13 -26.99 -20.01
C SER A 303 24.24 -25.97 -20.15
N ARG A 304 25.35 -26.15 -19.42
CA ARG A 304 26.63 -25.41 -19.50
C ARG A 304 26.57 -23.95 -19.86
N GLY A 305 26.62 -23.09 -18.89
CA GLY A 305 27.07 -21.68 -19.02
C GLY A 305 26.02 -20.64 -19.31
N ALA A 306 24.73 -20.94 -19.31
CA ALA A 306 23.68 -19.95 -19.36
C ALA A 306 23.35 -19.50 -17.91
N VAL A 307 23.34 -18.21 -17.73
CA VAL A 307 22.97 -17.56 -16.47
C VAL A 307 21.49 -17.20 -16.54
N ALA A 308 20.74 -17.53 -15.53
CA ALA A 308 19.33 -17.20 -15.33
C ALA A 308 18.30 -18.02 -16.11
N ASN A 309 17.52 -18.75 -15.36
CA ASN A 309 16.44 -19.60 -15.87
C ASN A 309 15.16 -18.83 -16.18
N GLY A 310 15.07 -17.57 -15.80
CA GLY A 310 13.83 -16.82 -15.94
C GLY A 310 14.02 -15.42 -16.52
N THR A 311 13.79 -15.26 -17.82
CA THR A 311 13.75 -13.95 -18.47
C THR A 311 12.30 -13.55 -18.68
N ARG A 312 11.89 -12.40 -18.15
CA ARG A 312 10.53 -11.90 -18.26
C ARG A 312 10.52 -10.40 -18.59
N ARG A 313 9.66 -10.01 -19.52
CA ARG A 313 9.45 -8.61 -19.88
C ARG A 313 8.57 -7.92 -18.86
N ILE A 314 8.86 -6.64 -18.61
CA ILE A 314 8.05 -5.74 -17.79
C ILE A 314 7.35 -4.75 -18.72
N ASP A 315 6.06 -4.55 -18.50
CA ASP A 315 5.28 -3.51 -19.16
C ASP A 315 4.99 -2.37 -18.19
N ALA A 316 5.58 -1.22 -18.46
CA ALA A 316 5.36 0.00 -17.70
C ALA A 316 5.56 1.21 -18.62
N THR A 317 5.02 2.33 -18.22
CA THR A 317 5.18 3.62 -18.89
C THR A 317 5.51 4.71 -17.87
N HIS A 318 5.88 5.88 -18.34
CA HIS A 318 6.29 7.03 -17.53
C HIS A 318 7.66 6.87 -16.84
N PRO A 319 8.23 7.95 -16.35
CA PRO A 319 9.43 7.90 -15.52
C PRO A 319 9.14 7.20 -14.19
N ALA A 320 9.97 6.23 -13.83
CA ALA A 320 9.84 5.46 -12.59
C ALA A 320 11.02 5.72 -11.66
N GLY A 321 10.73 6.06 -10.42
CA GLY A 321 11.75 6.24 -9.38
C GLY A 321 12.21 4.91 -8.79
N ARG A 322 11.34 3.93 -8.76
CA ARG A 322 11.64 2.60 -8.20
C ARG A 322 10.81 1.48 -8.80
N LEU A 323 11.28 0.27 -8.58
CA LEU A 323 10.60 -0.97 -8.88
C LEU A 323 10.59 -1.84 -7.63
N LEU A 324 9.41 -2.30 -7.22
CA LEU A 324 9.23 -3.27 -6.14
C LEU A 324 8.95 -4.63 -6.74
N PHE A 325 9.49 -5.69 -6.15
CA PHE A 325 9.22 -7.05 -6.59
C PHE A 325 9.23 -8.03 -5.42
N TRP A 326 8.42 -9.08 -5.54
CA TRP A 326 8.35 -10.17 -4.57
C TRP A 326 7.85 -11.43 -5.24
N PHE A 327 8.02 -12.54 -4.57
CA PHE A 327 7.66 -13.84 -5.09
C PHE A 327 6.63 -14.54 -4.23
N TYR A 328 5.81 -15.33 -4.86
CA TYR A 328 4.91 -16.26 -4.22
C TYR A 328 5.12 -17.67 -4.78
N LYS A 329 5.04 -18.66 -3.92
CA LYS A 329 4.81 -20.04 -4.36
C LYS A 329 3.35 -20.15 -4.82
N THR A 330 3.10 -20.74 -5.97
CA THR A 330 1.74 -20.86 -6.52
C THR A 330 0.80 -21.63 -5.58
N ALA A 331 1.32 -22.60 -4.82
CA ALA A 331 0.56 -23.31 -3.80
C ALA A 331 0.10 -22.40 -2.66
N ASP A 332 0.94 -21.44 -2.22
CA ASP A 332 0.59 -20.50 -1.17
C ASP A 332 -0.46 -19.49 -1.66
N LEU A 333 -0.38 -19.04 -2.91
CA LEU A 333 -1.43 -18.20 -3.51
C LEU A 333 -2.78 -18.93 -3.60
N ARG A 334 -2.78 -20.22 -3.94
CA ARG A 334 -4.00 -21.03 -3.92
C ARG A 334 -4.57 -21.23 -2.52
N ALA A 335 -3.71 -21.19 -1.51
CA ALA A 335 -4.10 -21.26 -0.10
C ALA A 335 -4.44 -19.88 0.49
N ASN A 336 -4.49 -18.83 -0.33
CA ASN A 336 -4.78 -17.44 0.04
C ASN A 336 -3.76 -16.79 0.99
N LYS A 337 -2.51 -17.27 1.01
CA LYS A 337 -1.43 -16.75 1.85
C LYS A 337 -0.69 -15.60 1.17
N TYR A 338 -1.35 -14.47 0.99
CA TYR A 338 -0.83 -13.32 0.24
C TYR A 338 0.30 -12.55 0.94
N THR A 339 0.48 -12.73 2.25
CA THR A 339 1.58 -12.07 2.98
C THR A 339 2.86 -12.92 3.02
N LYS A 340 2.80 -14.16 2.56
CA LYS A 340 3.93 -15.09 2.59
C LYS A 340 4.80 -14.93 1.35
N MET A 341 5.84 -14.13 1.45
CA MET A 341 6.75 -13.76 0.36
C MET A 341 8.09 -14.52 0.40
N THR A 342 8.24 -15.46 1.34
CA THR A 342 9.44 -16.30 1.50
C THR A 342 9.07 -17.77 1.56
N GLN A 343 10.05 -18.64 1.39
CA GLN A 343 9.89 -20.07 1.57
C GLN A 343 9.56 -20.43 3.04
N ASP A 344 9.24 -21.68 3.31
CA ASP A 344 8.85 -22.13 4.65
C ASP A 344 10.01 -22.06 5.67
N ASP A 345 11.24 -22.11 5.19
CA ASP A 345 12.48 -21.96 5.98
C ASP A 345 12.93 -20.50 6.13
N GLY A 346 12.19 -19.55 5.56
CA GLY A 346 12.51 -18.12 5.56
C GLY A 346 13.50 -17.71 4.46
N SER A 347 13.93 -18.63 3.60
CA SER A 347 14.79 -18.33 2.45
C SER A 347 14.01 -17.63 1.34
N GLU A 348 14.75 -16.93 0.47
CA GLU A 348 14.17 -16.21 -0.67
C GLU A 348 13.92 -17.19 -1.84
N TYR A 349 12.98 -16.81 -2.72
CA TYR A 349 12.66 -17.60 -3.92
C TYR A 349 13.64 -17.42 -5.07
N TYR A 350 14.64 -16.55 -4.90
CA TYR A 350 15.65 -16.27 -5.92
C TYR A 350 17.05 -16.16 -5.33
N ASN A 351 18.04 -16.54 -6.14
CA ASN A 351 19.45 -16.33 -5.83
C ASN A 351 19.93 -14.96 -6.29
N ASN A 352 19.52 -14.57 -7.50
CA ASN A 352 19.91 -13.31 -8.11
C ASN A 352 18.80 -12.74 -8.99
N VAL A 353 18.72 -11.41 -9.07
CA VAL A 353 17.85 -10.67 -9.99
C VAL A 353 18.64 -9.53 -10.61
N SER A 354 18.40 -9.25 -11.90
CA SER A 354 18.93 -8.09 -12.60
C SER A 354 17.88 -7.46 -13.53
N LEU A 355 18.08 -6.19 -13.86
CA LEU A 355 17.26 -5.46 -14.82
C LEU A 355 18.08 -5.09 -16.06
N VAL A 356 17.60 -5.51 -17.21
CA VAL A 356 18.21 -5.23 -18.52
C VAL A 356 17.28 -4.36 -19.34
N ILE A 357 17.80 -3.28 -19.88
CA ILE A 357 17.09 -2.38 -20.81
C ILE A 357 17.95 -2.14 -22.03
N ALA A 358 17.40 -2.32 -23.23
CA ALA A 358 18.11 -2.18 -24.50
C ALA A 358 19.37 -3.07 -24.57
N ALA A 359 19.27 -4.30 -24.10
CA ALA A 359 20.37 -5.28 -24.01
C ALA A 359 21.58 -4.81 -23.17
N ARG A 360 21.37 -3.88 -22.26
CA ARG A 360 22.38 -3.42 -21.29
C ARG A 360 21.87 -3.64 -19.87
N ASP A 361 22.73 -4.17 -19.03
CA ASP A 361 22.44 -4.29 -17.60
C ASP A 361 22.34 -2.86 -17.02
N ARG A 362 21.16 -2.53 -16.52
CA ARG A 362 20.92 -1.28 -15.77
C ARG A 362 21.12 -1.51 -14.28
N GLU A 363 20.61 -2.62 -13.82
CA GLU A 363 20.89 -3.12 -12.48
C GLU A 363 21.64 -4.44 -12.59
N PRO A 364 22.78 -4.59 -11.93
CA PRO A 364 23.61 -5.79 -12.05
C PRO A 364 22.89 -7.01 -11.46
N LEU A 365 23.29 -8.19 -11.90
CA LEU A 365 22.84 -9.44 -11.30
C LEU A 365 23.31 -9.51 -9.84
N ALA A 366 22.39 -9.40 -8.91
CA ALA A 366 22.71 -9.31 -7.48
C ALA A 366 21.76 -10.13 -6.61
N ALA A 367 22.31 -10.51 -5.47
CA ALA A 367 21.66 -11.35 -4.46
C ALA A 367 20.59 -10.61 -3.64
N PRO A 368 19.70 -11.33 -2.94
CA PRO A 368 18.63 -10.77 -2.12
C PRO A 368 19.11 -9.74 -1.09
N LEU A 369 20.31 -9.87 -0.55
CA LEU A 369 20.85 -8.91 0.41
C LEU A 369 20.88 -7.48 -0.15
N LEU A 370 21.22 -7.31 -1.43
CA LEU A 370 21.23 -5.99 -2.05
C LEU A 370 19.80 -5.45 -2.18
N TRP A 371 18.90 -6.24 -2.75
CA TRP A 371 17.57 -5.77 -3.10
C TRP A 371 16.61 -5.69 -1.91
N ASN A 372 16.67 -6.66 -0.99
CA ASN A 372 15.73 -6.75 0.12
C ASN A 372 16.18 -5.96 1.35
N LYS A 373 17.46 -5.59 1.46
CA LYS A 373 18.00 -4.92 2.65
C LYS A 373 18.75 -3.64 2.33
N LEU A 374 19.84 -3.72 1.54
CA LEU A 374 20.73 -2.58 1.36
C LEU A 374 20.06 -1.42 0.63
N GLN A 375 19.25 -1.69 -0.40
CA GLN A 375 18.53 -0.64 -1.13
C GLN A 375 17.49 0.05 -0.22
N HIS A 376 16.75 -0.71 0.56
CA HIS A 376 15.79 -0.14 1.52
C HIS A 376 16.49 0.66 2.62
N LEU A 377 17.56 0.13 3.18
CA LEU A 377 18.32 0.82 4.22
C LEU A 377 18.93 2.12 3.70
N ALA A 378 19.46 2.11 2.47
CA ALA A 378 20.10 3.28 1.89
C ALA A 378 19.13 4.38 1.49
N LYS A 379 17.89 4.03 1.08
CA LYS A 379 16.96 4.97 0.44
C LYS A 379 15.68 5.22 1.24
N GLU A 380 15.19 4.26 1.99
CA GLU A 380 13.85 4.31 2.58
C GLU A 380 13.84 4.21 4.11
N GLU A 381 15.01 4.10 4.76
CA GLU A 381 15.15 4.00 6.23
C GLU A 381 14.40 2.84 6.91
N ARG A 382 13.78 1.96 6.14
CA ARG A 382 12.92 0.90 6.67
C ARG A 382 13.39 -0.46 6.20
N ASP A 383 13.29 -1.44 7.09
CA ASP A 383 13.29 -2.84 6.71
C ASP A 383 11.83 -3.26 6.38
N PRO A 384 11.49 -3.53 5.10
CA PRO A 384 10.16 -3.97 4.73
C PRO A 384 9.84 -5.37 5.21
N GLY A 385 10.80 -6.04 5.81
CA GLY A 385 10.75 -7.45 6.16
C GLY A 385 11.24 -8.35 5.01
N PRO A 386 11.25 -9.67 5.20
CA PRO A 386 11.77 -10.60 4.21
C PRO A 386 10.86 -10.67 2.98
N GLY A 387 11.45 -10.97 1.84
CA GLY A 387 10.76 -11.30 0.59
C GLY A 387 10.39 -10.12 -0.30
N LEU A 388 10.52 -8.87 0.14
CA LEU A 388 10.25 -7.70 -0.68
C LEU A 388 11.56 -7.07 -1.15
N GLY A 389 11.82 -7.11 -2.45
CA GLY A 389 12.97 -6.47 -3.10
C GLY A 389 12.61 -5.12 -3.71
N THR A 390 13.57 -4.20 -3.73
CA THR A 390 13.46 -2.92 -4.41
C THR A 390 14.68 -2.64 -5.27
N MET A 391 14.44 -2.03 -6.43
CA MET A 391 15.43 -1.33 -7.25
C MET A 391 15.05 0.14 -7.24
N ASN A 392 15.87 0.99 -6.66
CA ASN A 392 15.56 2.40 -6.48
C ASN A 392 16.57 3.27 -7.26
N TRP A 393 16.08 4.08 -8.17
CA TRP A 393 16.85 4.97 -9.04
C TRP A 393 16.80 6.43 -8.63
N ASP A 394 16.09 6.73 -7.56
CA ASP A 394 16.06 8.05 -7.00
C ASP A 394 17.45 8.40 -6.46
N LEU A 395 18.02 9.53 -6.90
CA LEU A 395 19.34 10.01 -6.48
C LEU A 395 19.31 10.62 -5.09
N GLY A 396 18.14 11.13 -4.69
CA GLY A 396 17.92 11.69 -3.38
C GLY A 396 17.80 10.64 -2.28
N ASP A 397 17.98 11.08 -1.06
CA ASP A 397 17.67 10.33 0.13
C ASP A 397 16.17 10.49 0.42
N LEU A 398 15.41 9.39 0.44
CA LEU A 398 14.01 9.41 0.79
C LEU A 398 13.78 9.64 2.30
N ARG A 399 14.86 9.63 3.08
CA ARG A 399 14.85 9.93 4.50
C ARG A 399 14.59 11.42 4.72
N GLY A 400 13.62 11.72 5.55
CA GLY A 400 13.39 13.09 6.00
C GLY A 400 12.96 14.07 4.92
N ARG A 401 12.51 13.60 3.77
CA ARG A 401 11.87 14.48 2.79
C ARG A 401 10.58 15.02 3.38
N GLU A 402 10.67 16.21 3.92
CA GLU A 402 9.53 17.00 4.36
C GLU A 402 9.21 18.03 3.28
N GLY A 403 8.00 17.98 2.74
CA GLY A 403 7.52 19.01 1.82
C GLY A 403 6.65 18.52 0.66
N PRO A 404 5.95 19.45 -0.02
CA PRO A 404 4.92 19.15 -1.01
C PRO A 404 5.44 18.53 -2.32
N TYR A 405 6.74 18.45 -2.53
CA TYR A 405 7.36 17.96 -3.77
C TYR A 405 7.85 16.50 -3.69
N GLN A 406 7.41 15.75 -2.72
CA GLN A 406 7.92 14.41 -2.42
C GLN A 406 7.55 13.34 -3.46
N HIS A 407 6.62 13.63 -4.37
CA HIS A 407 6.15 12.65 -5.36
C HIS A 407 6.98 12.61 -6.63
N GLN A 408 7.76 13.65 -6.90
CA GLN A 408 8.66 13.67 -8.01
C GLN A 408 10.02 13.15 -7.54
N PRO A 409 10.47 11.96 -7.99
CA PRO A 409 11.79 11.47 -7.65
C PRO A 409 12.87 12.37 -8.28
N GLU A 410 14.01 12.52 -7.60
CA GLU A 410 15.18 13.27 -8.12
C GLU A 410 15.92 12.51 -9.21
N GLY A 411 15.68 11.22 -9.35
CA GLY A 411 16.17 10.36 -10.41
C GLY A 411 15.10 9.38 -10.86
N ALA A 412 15.10 9.04 -12.13
CA ALA A 412 14.13 8.10 -12.67
C ALA A 412 14.65 7.43 -13.95
N ILE A 413 14.21 6.20 -14.18
CA ILE A 413 14.30 5.54 -15.47
C ILE A 413 13.00 5.78 -16.23
N ASN A 414 13.07 6.29 -17.44
CA ASN A 414 11.89 6.50 -18.26
C ASN A 414 11.49 5.21 -18.99
N PHE A 415 10.45 4.55 -18.48
CA PHE A 415 9.93 3.32 -19.08
C PHE A 415 9.18 3.54 -20.39
N SER A 416 8.68 4.75 -20.67
CA SER A 416 8.06 5.06 -21.98
C SER A 416 9.07 4.99 -23.14
N THR A 417 10.34 5.28 -22.87
CA THR A 417 11.41 5.22 -23.86
C THR A 417 12.32 3.99 -23.71
N ALA A 418 12.07 3.17 -22.69
CA ALA A 418 12.85 1.98 -22.40
C ALA A 418 12.58 0.89 -23.46
N ASP A 419 13.60 0.53 -24.24
CA ASP A 419 13.48 -0.59 -25.17
C ASP A 419 13.57 -1.91 -24.42
N ARG A 420 12.46 -2.66 -24.43
CA ARG A 420 12.33 -4.02 -23.90
C ARG A 420 12.89 -4.20 -22.50
N PRO A 421 12.35 -3.52 -21.47
CA PRO A 421 12.76 -3.74 -20.11
C PRO A 421 12.48 -5.18 -19.71
N THR A 422 13.50 -5.88 -19.22
CA THR A 422 13.47 -7.31 -18.98
C THR A 422 14.13 -7.63 -17.64
N LEU A 423 13.49 -8.41 -16.82
CA LEU A 423 14.08 -9.00 -15.62
C LEU A 423 14.68 -10.35 -15.93
N TYR A 424 15.91 -10.53 -15.51
CA TYR A 424 16.58 -11.84 -15.43
C TYR A 424 16.53 -12.30 -13.98
N THR A 425 16.06 -13.52 -13.77
CA THR A 425 15.89 -14.10 -12.44
C THR A 425 16.52 -15.47 -12.39
N ASP A 426 17.45 -15.64 -11.46
CA ASP A 426 17.99 -16.94 -11.09
C ASP A 426 17.20 -17.44 -9.86
N LEU A 427 16.38 -18.46 -10.07
CA LEU A 427 15.43 -18.97 -9.08
C LEU A 427 16.07 -19.97 -8.13
N THR A 428 15.74 -19.86 -6.85
CA THR A 428 16.04 -20.88 -5.85
C THR A 428 15.11 -22.08 -6.05
N ASP A 429 15.59 -23.27 -5.75
CA ASP A 429 14.76 -24.47 -5.84
C ASP A 429 13.58 -24.40 -4.86
N VAL A 430 12.41 -24.78 -5.34
CA VAL A 430 11.17 -24.79 -4.56
C VAL A 430 10.56 -26.19 -4.52
N PRO A 431 9.87 -26.54 -3.43
CA PRO A 431 9.13 -27.79 -3.36
C PRO A 431 8.08 -27.90 -4.48
N VAL A 432 7.90 -29.12 -4.97
CA VAL A 432 6.84 -29.42 -5.95
C VAL A 432 5.47 -29.14 -5.34
N ASP A 433 4.63 -28.45 -6.08
CA ASP A 433 3.25 -28.21 -5.70
C ASP A 433 2.47 -29.54 -5.67
N PRO A 434 1.88 -29.93 -4.53
CA PRO A 434 1.20 -31.22 -4.41
C PRO A 434 -0.04 -31.34 -5.30
N VAL A 435 -0.61 -30.23 -5.76
CA VAL A 435 -1.80 -30.22 -6.60
C VAL A 435 -1.46 -30.35 -8.08
N SER A 436 -0.46 -29.58 -8.54
CA SER A 436 -0.07 -29.58 -9.96
C SER A 436 1.02 -30.63 -10.28
N GLY A 437 1.72 -31.13 -9.28
CA GLY A 437 2.87 -32.02 -9.47
C GLY A 437 4.09 -31.34 -10.08
N GLN A 438 4.11 -29.99 -10.13
CA GLN A 438 5.18 -29.22 -10.77
C GLN A 438 5.68 -28.11 -9.84
N LYS A 439 6.92 -27.67 -10.05
CA LYS A 439 7.45 -26.46 -9.41
C LYS A 439 6.86 -25.25 -10.11
N SER A 440 6.35 -24.31 -9.34
CA SER A 440 5.78 -23.09 -9.89
C SER A 440 5.82 -21.94 -8.87
N THR A 441 6.31 -20.80 -9.33
CA THR A 441 6.28 -19.53 -8.58
C THR A 441 5.70 -18.41 -9.45
N GLU A 442 5.23 -17.39 -8.78
CA GLU A 442 4.76 -16.15 -9.40
C GLU A 442 5.54 -14.98 -8.81
N MET A 443 6.13 -14.17 -9.65
CA MET A 443 6.76 -12.92 -9.26
C MET A 443 5.80 -11.78 -9.56
N ARG A 444 5.55 -10.98 -8.57
CA ARG A 444 4.85 -9.70 -8.71
C ARG A 444 5.87 -8.59 -8.83
N VAL A 445 5.66 -7.72 -9.78
CA VAL A 445 6.51 -6.56 -10.02
C VAL A 445 5.63 -5.33 -10.09
N VAL A 446 5.94 -4.34 -9.28
CA VAL A 446 5.28 -3.05 -9.28
C VAL A 446 6.29 -1.98 -9.63
N VAL A 447 6.06 -1.32 -10.75
CA VAL A 447 6.84 -0.16 -11.17
C VAL A 447 6.16 1.09 -10.64
N ASP A 448 6.83 1.79 -9.74
CA ASP A 448 6.35 3.04 -9.13
C ASP A 448 6.80 4.21 -10.02
N SER A 449 5.95 4.53 -10.96
CA SER A 449 6.14 5.63 -11.91
C SER A 449 5.39 6.87 -11.44
N TRP A 450 5.80 8.03 -11.91
CA TRP A 450 5.11 9.26 -11.60
C TRP A 450 4.50 9.90 -12.86
N ALA A 451 3.37 10.55 -12.68
CA ALA A 451 2.66 11.29 -13.68
C ALA A 451 2.23 12.65 -13.13
N VAL A 452 1.78 13.54 -13.95
CA VAL A 452 1.30 14.87 -13.55
C VAL A 452 -0.15 15.02 -13.96
N ALA A 453 -1.01 15.34 -13.00
CA ALA A 453 -2.36 15.78 -13.27
C ALA A 453 -2.41 17.30 -13.32
N THR A 454 -3.17 17.84 -14.25
CA THR A 454 -3.42 19.28 -14.39
C THR A 454 -4.87 19.58 -14.16
N PHE A 455 -5.13 20.70 -13.49
CA PHE A 455 -6.49 21.21 -13.25
C PHE A 455 -6.54 22.65 -13.70
N GLU A 456 -7.44 22.94 -14.65
CA GLU A 456 -7.65 24.29 -15.17
C GLU A 456 -9.15 24.54 -15.42
N LYS A 457 -9.67 25.65 -15.01
CA LYS A 457 -11.05 26.11 -15.28
C LYS A 457 -12.14 25.08 -14.93
N GLY A 458 -11.96 24.37 -13.84
CA GLY A 458 -12.90 23.36 -13.37
C GLY A 458 -12.76 21.97 -14.01
N ARG A 459 -11.78 21.78 -14.86
CA ARG A 459 -11.48 20.50 -15.52
C ARG A 459 -10.09 20.04 -15.17
N GLY A 460 -9.94 18.75 -14.98
CA GLY A 460 -8.64 18.11 -14.80
C GLY A 460 -8.31 17.16 -15.94
N GLY A 461 -7.09 16.73 -15.99
CA GLY A 461 -6.59 15.74 -16.94
C GLY A 461 -5.17 15.32 -16.63
N LEU A 462 -4.65 14.37 -17.41
CA LEU A 462 -3.23 14.01 -17.36
C LEU A 462 -2.45 14.95 -18.29
N LYS A 463 -1.38 15.55 -17.76
CA LYS A 463 -0.52 16.44 -18.55
C LYS A 463 0.20 15.69 -19.68
N TYR A 464 0.58 14.46 -19.38
CA TYR A 464 1.23 13.56 -20.33
C TYR A 464 0.38 12.28 -20.40
N ALA A 465 -0.56 12.26 -21.33
CA ALA A 465 -1.29 11.05 -21.68
C ALA A 465 -0.45 10.24 -22.68
N ASN A 466 -0.26 8.97 -22.45
CA ASN A 466 0.36 8.07 -23.44
C ASN A 466 -0.67 7.63 -24.45
#